data_d92ffad680fbd57a98042f7faf3dffc4
#
_entry.id   d92ffad680fbd57a98042f7faf3dffc4
#
_cell.length_a   1.000
_cell.length_b   1.000
_cell.length_c   1.000
_cell.angle_alpha   90.00
_cell.angle_beta   90.00
_cell.angle_gamma   90.00
#
_symmetry.space_group_name_H-M   'P 1'
#
loop_
_entity.id
_entity.type
_entity.pdbx_description
1 polymer ?
#
loop_
_entity_poly.entity_id
_entity_poly.type
_entity_poly.pdbx_seq_one_letter_code
_entity_poly.pdbx_strand_id
1 'polypeptide(L)'
;MGMETNILLESGTNELEIVEFRLNSVNSQGLATVQSFGINVAKVREIVRMPQITKLPNLPPSVLGLFTLRNKLIPALDLNNYLFRQPNNAENRKMIIAEFNKMACGFIVNDVHRIHRISWAQIEAPDTLNELNSSDSTVVGIIKFEDRNVLMIDIEKIIADIDPNSAIDGVIEIPTVTGKPIAVTAEDSATIRKMITDKLNLAGFEIVSFNDGEAAWNYLNDLSKTCKNINELHNKVNVIITDIEMPKMDGYTLTKNIKGDSLLSQIPVVIFSSIVSQDVLHKGKSVGADAQLTKPQ
;
A
#
# COMPACT_ATOMS: atom_id res chain seq x y z
N MET A 1 -3.94 -26.08 -20.16
CA MET A 1 -3.62 -24.86 -20.90
C MET A 1 -3.85 -23.73 -19.91
N GLY A 2 -2.77 -23.30 -19.23
CA GLY A 2 -2.85 -22.17 -18.30
C GLY A 2 -2.80 -20.87 -19.10
N MET A 3 -3.81 -20.03 -18.93
CA MET A 3 -3.71 -18.64 -19.37
C MET A 3 -2.72 -17.93 -18.45
N GLU A 4 -1.52 -17.70 -18.94
CA GLU A 4 -0.61 -16.68 -18.40
C GLU A 4 -1.27 -15.33 -18.68
N THR A 5 -1.85 -14.74 -17.65
CA THR A 5 -2.26 -13.34 -17.68
C THR A 5 -0.98 -12.50 -17.66
N ASN A 6 -0.50 -12.11 -18.81
CA ASN A 6 0.48 -11.04 -18.95
C ASN A 6 -0.15 -9.76 -18.42
N ILE A 7 0.06 -9.47 -17.13
CA ILE A 7 -0.24 -8.18 -16.51
C ILE A 7 0.86 -7.24 -17.01
N LEU A 8 0.67 -6.70 -18.21
CA LEU A 8 1.45 -5.58 -18.73
C LEU A 8 1.00 -4.33 -17.96
N LEU A 9 1.66 -4.06 -16.84
CA LEU A 9 1.67 -2.72 -16.27
C LEU A 9 2.43 -1.83 -17.26
N GLU A 10 1.71 -1.22 -18.20
CA GLU A 10 2.29 -0.26 -19.12
C GLU A 10 2.85 0.91 -18.32
N SER A 11 4.17 1.11 -18.40
CA SER A 11 4.85 2.21 -17.74
C SER A 11 4.37 3.53 -18.31
N GLY A 12 3.73 4.36 -17.49
CA GLY A 12 3.30 5.71 -17.85
C GLY A 12 1.80 5.91 -18.02
N THR A 13 0.95 4.90 -17.78
CA THR A 13 -0.52 5.06 -17.88
C THR A 13 -1.15 5.63 -16.61
N ASN A 14 -0.42 5.70 -15.49
CA ASN A 14 -0.97 6.11 -14.18
C ASN A 14 -2.26 5.35 -13.82
N GLU A 15 -2.30 4.05 -14.14
CA GLU A 15 -3.45 3.16 -13.96
C GLU A 15 -3.14 2.08 -12.92
N LEU A 16 -4.20 1.62 -12.28
CA LEU A 16 -4.22 0.62 -11.22
C LEU A 16 -5.30 -0.41 -11.52
N GLU A 17 -5.02 -1.68 -11.27
CA GLU A 17 -6.02 -2.75 -11.27
C GLU A 17 -6.42 -3.10 -9.84
N ILE A 18 -7.73 -3.08 -9.56
CA ILE A 18 -8.29 -3.40 -8.26
C ILE A 18 -9.22 -4.60 -8.33
N VAL A 19 -9.16 -5.46 -7.32
CA VAL A 19 -10.19 -6.48 -7.06
C VAL A 19 -11.28 -5.85 -6.21
N GLU A 20 -12.48 -5.71 -6.76
CA GLU A 20 -13.66 -5.32 -5.99
C GLU A 20 -14.25 -6.55 -5.30
N PHE A 21 -14.52 -6.41 -4.02
CA PHE A 21 -15.21 -7.41 -3.20
C PHE A 21 -16.25 -6.76 -2.31
N ARG A 22 -17.14 -7.56 -1.75
CA ARG A 22 -18.26 -7.09 -0.95
C ARG A 22 -18.20 -7.65 0.46
N LEU A 23 -18.57 -6.80 1.41
CA LEU A 23 -18.80 -7.17 2.79
C LEU A 23 -20.26 -6.83 3.17
N ASN A 24 -20.88 -7.74 3.91
CA ASN A 24 -22.23 -7.53 4.44
C ASN A 24 -22.12 -7.09 5.89
N SER A 25 -22.79 -6.03 6.25
CA SER A 25 -22.87 -5.55 7.64
C SER A 25 -24.30 -5.25 8.02
N VAL A 26 -24.53 -5.04 9.29
CA VAL A 26 -25.82 -4.62 9.82
C VAL A 26 -25.64 -3.23 10.43
N ASN A 27 -26.43 -2.27 9.96
CA ASN A 27 -26.33 -0.90 10.48
C ASN A 27 -26.94 -0.78 11.90
N SER A 28 -26.84 0.39 12.53
CA SER A 28 -27.37 0.66 13.87
C SER A 28 -28.89 0.48 14.01
N GLN A 29 -29.60 0.42 12.88
CA GLN A 29 -31.07 0.21 12.82
C GLN A 29 -31.42 -1.28 12.60
N GLY A 30 -30.43 -2.18 12.56
CA GLY A 30 -30.64 -3.61 12.30
C GLY A 30 -30.87 -3.98 10.83
N LEU A 31 -30.69 -3.04 9.89
CA LEU A 31 -30.83 -3.29 8.47
C LEU A 31 -29.53 -3.85 7.86
N ALA A 32 -29.66 -4.90 7.08
CA ALA A 32 -28.54 -5.46 6.32
C ALA A 32 -28.08 -4.46 5.25
N THR A 33 -26.78 -4.21 5.20
CA THR A 33 -26.11 -3.35 4.21
C THR A 33 -25.02 -4.14 3.51
N VAL A 34 -24.81 -3.83 2.23
CA VAL A 34 -23.72 -4.39 1.42
C VAL A 34 -22.81 -3.24 1.04
N GLN A 35 -21.53 -3.37 1.36
CA GLN A 35 -20.54 -2.34 1.07
C GLN A 35 -19.45 -2.91 0.17
N SER A 36 -19.04 -2.14 -0.85
CA SER A 36 -17.98 -2.51 -1.79
C SER A 36 -16.63 -1.98 -1.32
N PHE A 37 -15.64 -2.86 -1.38
CA PHE A 37 -14.25 -2.58 -1.05
C PHE A 37 -13.34 -2.96 -2.22
N GLY A 38 -12.15 -2.38 -2.26
CA GLY A 38 -11.13 -2.64 -3.26
C GLY A 38 -9.77 -2.94 -2.65
N ILE A 39 -9.06 -3.88 -3.27
CA ILE A 39 -7.66 -4.18 -3.00
C ILE A 39 -6.91 -4.13 -4.33
N ASN A 40 -5.69 -3.58 -4.34
CA ASN A 40 -4.83 -3.65 -5.51
C ASN A 40 -4.55 -5.11 -5.92
N VAL A 41 -4.78 -5.42 -7.21
CA VAL A 41 -4.52 -6.75 -7.79
C VAL A 41 -3.08 -7.19 -7.55
N ALA A 42 -2.13 -6.27 -7.61
CA ALA A 42 -0.71 -6.59 -7.42
C ALA A 42 -0.38 -7.19 -6.04
N LYS A 43 -1.20 -6.91 -5.02
CA LYS A 43 -1.09 -7.49 -3.67
C LYS A 43 -1.82 -8.84 -3.54
N VAL A 44 -2.68 -9.19 -4.50
CA VAL A 44 -3.50 -10.40 -4.48
C VAL A 44 -2.77 -11.54 -5.20
N ARG A 45 -2.54 -12.64 -4.49
CA ARG A 45 -1.94 -13.85 -5.07
C ARG A 45 -2.96 -14.72 -5.77
N GLU A 46 -4.06 -14.99 -5.07
CA GLU A 46 -5.14 -15.83 -5.59
C GLU A 46 -6.44 -15.62 -4.80
N ILE A 47 -7.55 -16.02 -5.42
CA ILE A 47 -8.87 -15.99 -4.81
C ILE A 47 -9.38 -17.43 -4.80
N VAL A 48 -9.72 -17.92 -3.61
CA VAL A 48 -10.12 -19.31 -3.42
C VAL A 48 -11.47 -19.42 -2.71
N ARG A 49 -12.09 -20.59 -2.81
CA ARG A 49 -13.22 -20.95 -1.94
C ARG A 49 -12.71 -21.11 -0.51
N MET A 50 -13.61 -20.97 0.46
CA MET A 50 -13.28 -21.15 1.87
C MET A 50 -12.57 -22.49 2.10
N PRO A 51 -11.30 -22.48 2.56
CA PRO A 51 -10.62 -23.69 2.99
C PRO A 51 -11.10 -24.12 4.38
N GLN A 52 -10.69 -25.31 4.79
CA GLN A 52 -10.86 -25.74 6.17
C GLN A 52 -9.88 -24.94 7.07
N ILE A 53 -10.43 -24.27 8.09
CA ILE A 53 -9.66 -23.45 9.02
C ILE A 53 -9.47 -24.20 10.32
N THR A 54 -8.22 -24.31 10.77
CA THR A 54 -7.85 -24.82 12.09
C THR A 54 -7.86 -23.66 13.09
N LYS A 55 -8.79 -23.72 14.04
CA LYS A 55 -8.90 -22.70 15.10
C LYS A 55 -7.71 -22.82 16.07
N LEU A 56 -7.16 -21.69 16.48
CA LEU A 56 -6.15 -21.61 17.52
C LEU A 56 -6.71 -20.87 18.75
N PRO A 57 -6.28 -21.21 19.96
CA PRO A 57 -6.67 -20.47 21.16
C PRO A 57 -6.01 -19.07 21.20
N ASN A 58 -6.67 -18.14 21.89
CA ASN A 58 -6.15 -16.82 22.23
C ASN A 58 -5.78 -15.92 21.02
N LEU A 59 -6.47 -16.09 19.88
CA LEU A 59 -6.34 -15.20 18.72
C LEU A 59 -7.19 -13.93 18.86
N PRO A 60 -6.79 -12.81 18.20
CA PRO A 60 -7.65 -11.67 18.06
C PRO A 60 -9.01 -12.05 17.44
N PRO A 61 -10.12 -11.40 17.79
CA PRO A 61 -11.47 -11.76 17.31
C PRO A 61 -11.61 -11.83 15.79
N SER A 62 -10.85 -11.03 15.05
CA SER A 62 -10.85 -11.01 13.59
C SER A 62 -10.05 -12.15 12.95
N VAL A 63 -9.19 -12.85 13.70
CA VAL A 63 -8.39 -13.97 13.19
C VAL A 63 -9.10 -15.28 13.52
N LEU A 64 -9.58 -15.98 12.49
CA LEU A 64 -10.34 -17.23 12.68
C LEU A 64 -9.45 -18.44 12.93
N GLY A 65 -8.17 -18.39 12.59
CA GLY A 65 -7.22 -19.50 12.74
C GLY A 65 -6.26 -19.59 11.57
N LEU A 66 -5.75 -20.78 11.30
CA LEU A 66 -4.82 -21.08 10.21
C LEU A 66 -5.44 -22.04 9.19
N PHE A 67 -5.03 -21.91 7.94
CA PHE A 67 -5.31 -22.91 6.91
C PHE A 67 -4.02 -23.25 6.15
N THR A 68 -4.02 -24.39 5.48
CA THR A 68 -2.87 -24.84 4.69
C THR A 68 -3.11 -24.52 3.20
N LEU A 69 -2.16 -23.79 2.60
CA LEU A 69 -2.10 -23.55 1.17
C LEU A 69 -0.73 -23.93 0.64
N ARG A 70 -0.67 -24.85 -0.32
CA ARG A 70 0.60 -25.32 -0.94
C ARG A 70 1.68 -25.65 0.12
N ASN A 71 1.31 -26.37 1.16
CA ASN A 71 2.18 -26.77 2.30
C ASN A 71 2.66 -25.60 3.20
N LYS A 72 2.07 -24.41 3.09
CA LYS A 72 2.33 -23.29 4.00
C LYS A 72 1.11 -23.05 4.88
N LEU A 73 1.35 -22.81 6.17
CA LEU A 73 0.31 -22.36 7.10
C LEU A 73 0.11 -20.85 6.93
N ILE A 74 -1.13 -20.45 6.70
CA ILE A 74 -1.51 -19.06 6.41
C ILE A 74 -2.61 -18.66 7.39
N PRO A 75 -2.52 -17.49 8.04
CA PRO A 75 -3.59 -16.96 8.88
C PRO A 75 -4.83 -16.60 8.04
N ALA A 76 -6.00 -16.88 8.60
CA ALA A 76 -7.31 -16.55 8.02
C ALA A 76 -7.97 -15.45 8.83
N LEU A 77 -8.26 -14.33 8.18
CA LEU A 77 -8.80 -13.13 8.77
C LEU A 77 -10.21 -12.84 8.24
N ASP A 78 -11.14 -12.60 9.16
CA ASP A 78 -12.48 -12.14 8.83
C ASP A 78 -12.53 -10.62 8.72
N LEU A 79 -12.59 -10.10 7.49
CA LEU A 79 -12.65 -8.65 7.24
C LEU A 79 -13.90 -7.99 7.78
N ASN A 80 -15.04 -8.70 7.81
CA ASN A 80 -16.24 -8.20 8.45
C ASN A 80 -16.02 -7.93 9.94
N ASN A 81 -15.41 -8.90 10.62
CA ASN A 81 -15.13 -8.75 12.05
C ASN A 81 -14.06 -7.69 12.31
N TYR A 82 -13.07 -7.58 11.43
CA TYR A 82 -12.05 -6.54 11.55
C TYR A 82 -12.63 -5.14 11.37
N LEU A 83 -13.36 -4.88 10.27
CA LEU A 83 -13.85 -3.55 9.92
C LEU A 83 -15.11 -3.14 10.69
N PHE A 84 -16.04 -4.07 10.90
CA PHE A 84 -17.37 -3.76 11.46
C PHE A 84 -17.62 -4.33 12.85
N ARG A 85 -16.66 -5.10 13.41
CA ARG A 85 -16.85 -5.87 14.64
C ARG A 85 -18.04 -6.84 14.57
N GLN A 86 -18.35 -7.32 13.38
CA GLN A 86 -19.44 -8.24 13.07
C GLN A 86 -18.88 -9.47 12.35
N PRO A 87 -19.07 -10.70 12.87
CA PRO A 87 -18.54 -11.90 12.22
C PRO A 87 -19.25 -12.16 10.89
N ASN A 88 -18.50 -12.64 9.91
CA ASN A 88 -19.05 -13.03 8.62
C ASN A 88 -19.63 -14.44 8.67
N ASN A 89 -20.95 -14.56 8.70
CA ASN A 89 -21.67 -15.81 8.78
C ASN A 89 -22.29 -16.27 7.43
N ALA A 90 -21.94 -15.63 6.31
CA ALA A 90 -22.46 -16.01 5.00
C ALA A 90 -21.99 -17.42 4.58
N GLU A 91 -22.85 -18.21 3.92
CA GLU A 91 -22.53 -19.59 3.52
C GLU A 91 -21.50 -19.65 2.37
N ASN A 92 -21.58 -18.75 1.41
CA ASN A 92 -20.79 -18.76 0.17
C ASN A 92 -19.60 -17.80 0.18
N ARG A 93 -18.91 -17.67 1.33
CA ARG A 93 -17.74 -16.80 1.48
C ARG A 93 -16.61 -17.18 0.52
N LYS A 94 -15.84 -16.18 0.15
CA LYS A 94 -14.58 -16.33 -0.59
C LYS A 94 -13.40 -15.93 0.30
N MET A 95 -12.23 -16.37 -0.09
CA MET A 95 -11.00 -15.96 0.54
C MET A 95 -10.08 -15.33 -0.51
N ILE A 96 -9.68 -14.08 -0.27
CA ILE A 96 -8.66 -13.39 -1.03
C ILE A 96 -7.34 -13.63 -0.31
N ILE A 97 -6.39 -14.27 -0.99
CA ILE A 97 -5.05 -14.48 -0.44
C ILE A 97 -4.19 -13.35 -0.96
N ALA A 98 -3.75 -12.51 -0.03
CA ALA A 98 -2.83 -11.44 -0.33
C ALA A 98 -1.50 -11.67 0.40
N GLU A 99 -0.43 -11.10 -0.14
CA GLU A 99 0.90 -11.18 0.45
C GLU A 99 1.44 -9.79 0.67
N PHE A 100 1.91 -9.59 1.87
CA PHE A 100 2.66 -8.42 2.27
C PHE A 100 3.90 -8.90 3.01
N ASN A 101 5.07 -8.34 2.70
CA ASN A 101 6.31 -8.63 3.41
C ASN A 101 6.62 -10.14 3.52
N LYS A 102 6.47 -10.88 2.41
CA LYS A 102 6.62 -12.36 2.38
C LYS A 102 5.66 -13.11 3.31
N MET A 103 4.78 -12.40 4.01
CA MET A 103 3.72 -12.98 4.80
C MET A 103 2.44 -13.03 3.97
N ALA A 104 1.93 -14.24 3.76
CA ALA A 104 0.63 -14.42 3.13
C ALA A 104 -0.45 -14.39 4.21
N CYS A 105 -1.58 -13.73 3.91
CA CYS A 105 -2.78 -13.70 4.74
C CYS A 105 -4.01 -13.99 3.88
N GLY A 106 -4.93 -14.79 4.39
CA GLY A 106 -6.22 -15.05 3.75
C GLY A 106 -7.30 -14.14 4.32
N PHE A 107 -7.85 -13.25 3.51
CA PHE A 107 -8.91 -12.33 3.88
C PHE A 107 -10.28 -12.90 3.47
N ILE A 108 -11.13 -13.17 4.47
CA ILE A 108 -12.46 -13.71 4.24
C ILE A 108 -13.41 -12.58 3.91
N VAL A 109 -14.07 -12.70 2.76
CA VAL A 109 -15.04 -11.74 2.23
C VAL A 109 -16.36 -12.44 1.88
N ASN A 110 -17.45 -11.68 1.75
CA ASN A 110 -18.74 -12.26 1.37
C ASN A 110 -18.74 -12.70 -0.09
N ASP A 111 -18.27 -11.85 -0.99
CA ASP A 111 -18.19 -12.15 -2.41
C ASP A 111 -17.08 -11.32 -3.08
N VAL A 112 -16.52 -11.83 -4.16
CA VAL A 112 -15.60 -11.12 -5.04
C VAL A 112 -16.34 -10.82 -6.34
N HIS A 113 -16.39 -9.52 -6.69
CA HIS A 113 -17.22 -9.08 -7.80
C HIS A 113 -16.46 -9.11 -9.13
N ARG A 114 -15.52 -8.20 -9.33
CA ARG A 114 -14.73 -8.11 -10.57
C ARG A 114 -13.43 -7.32 -10.36
N ILE A 115 -12.57 -7.39 -11.37
CA ILE A 115 -11.38 -6.54 -11.46
C ILE A 115 -11.74 -5.29 -12.26
N HIS A 116 -11.33 -4.13 -11.77
CA HIS A 116 -11.45 -2.85 -12.46
C HIS A 116 -10.06 -2.33 -12.78
N ARG A 117 -9.92 -1.74 -13.96
CA ARG A 117 -8.77 -0.92 -14.32
C ARG A 117 -9.18 0.54 -14.19
N ILE A 118 -8.50 1.29 -13.36
CA ILE A 118 -8.82 2.68 -13.00
C ILE A 118 -7.57 3.54 -13.04
N SER A 119 -7.73 4.83 -13.30
CA SER A 119 -6.66 5.79 -13.11
C SER A 119 -6.54 6.19 -11.64
N TRP A 120 -5.31 6.41 -11.15
CA TRP A 120 -5.07 6.98 -9.82
C TRP A 120 -5.80 8.30 -9.59
N ALA A 121 -6.00 9.10 -10.65
CA ALA A 121 -6.77 10.35 -10.58
C ALA A 121 -8.26 10.16 -10.22
N GLN A 122 -8.79 8.93 -10.34
CA GLN A 122 -10.17 8.59 -9.97
C GLN A 122 -10.31 8.18 -8.50
N ILE A 123 -9.19 8.07 -7.78
CA ILE A 123 -9.18 7.73 -6.36
C ILE A 123 -9.16 9.03 -5.56
N GLU A 124 -10.24 9.30 -4.84
CA GLU A 124 -10.32 10.43 -3.94
C GLU A 124 -9.71 10.05 -2.58
N ALA A 125 -8.93 10.97 -2.01
CA ALA A 125 -8.41 10.77 -0.66
C ALA A 125 -9.56 10.81 0.37
N PRO A 126 -9.47 10.04 1.46
CA PRO A 126 -10.50 10.04 2.52
C PRO A 126 -10.63 11.39 3.24
N ASP A 127 -9.67 12.29 3.10
CA ASP A 127 -9.60 13.61 3.75
C ASP A 127 -10.78 14.54 3.41
N THR A 128 -11.55 14.24 2.36
CA THR A 128 -12.78 14.96 2.03
C THR A 128 -13.94 14.68 3.01
N LEU A 129 -13.80 13.68 3.88
CA LEU A 129 -14.75 13.33 4.93
C LEU A 129 -14.18 13.79 6.28
N ASN A 130 -14.17 15.10 6.52
CA ASN A 130 -13.55 15.81 7.66
C ASN A 130 -13.85 15.29 9.08
N GLU A 131 -14.63 14.25 9.27
CA GLU A 131 -15.01 13.69 10.57
C GLU A 131 -14.47 12.27 10.81
N LEU A 132 -13.85 11.61 9.79
CA LEU A 132 -13.33 10.25 9.90
C LEU A 132 -11.80 10.17 9.92
N ASN A 133 -11.13 11.32 9.97
CA ASN A 133 -9.66 11.44 10.00
C ASN A 133 -9.11 11.11 11.38
N SER A 134 -9.23 9.86 11.78
CA SER A 134 -8.22 9.29 12.67
C SER A 134 -7.05 8.84 11.80
N SER A 135 -5.83 9.16 12.22
CA SER A 135 -4.57 8.60 11.70
C SER A 135 -4.54 7.05 11.69
N ASP A 136 -5.64 6.45 12.05
CA ASP A 136 -5.89 5.02 12.23
C ASP A 136 -6.88 4.43 11.21
N SER A 137 -7.22 5.19 10.16
CA SER A 137 -8.13 4.71 9.11
C SER A 137 -7.49 3.59 8.29
N THR A 138 -8.25 2.51 8.06
CA THR A 138 -7.87 1.41 7.17
C THR A 138 -8.24 1.71 5.70
N VAL A 139 -9.04 2.74 5.46
CA VAL A 139 -9.44 3.18 4.12
C VAL A 139 -8.44 4.22 3.62
N VAL A 140 -7.80 3.94 2.48
CA VAL A 140 -6.77 4.80 1.86
C VAL A 140 -7.28 5.57 0.64
N GLY A 141 -8.48 5.25 0.16
CA GLY A 141 -9.06 5.94 -0.98
C GLY A 141 -10.51 5.56 -1.24
N ILE A 142 -11.20 6.38 -2.01
CA ILE A 142 -12.59 6.17 -2.43
C ILE A 142 -12.67 6.29 -3.95
N ILE A 143 -13.21 5.26 -4.59
CA ILE A 143 -13.49 5.26 -6.02
C ILE A 143 -14.99 5.42 -6.20
N LYS A 144 -15.40 6.43 -6.94
CA LYS A 144 -16.81 6.69 -7.26
C LYS A 144 -17.16 6.06 -8.60
N PHE A 145 -18.08 5.11 -8.57
CA PHE A 145 -18.80 4.63 -9.75
C PHE A 145 -20.19 5.30 -9.80
N GLU A 146 -20.86 5.20 -10.94
CA GLU A 146 -22.19 5.80 -11.10
C GLU A 146 -23.23 5.28 -10.11
N ASP A 147 -23.13 4.00 -9.74
CA ASP A 147 -24.09 3.28 -8.92
C ASP A 147 -23.62 3.00 -7.49
N ARG A 148 -22.32 3.19 -7.19
CA ARG A 148 -21.74 2.90 -5.87
C ARG A 148 -20.37 3.52 -5.64
N ASN A 149 -19.98 3.54 -4.38
CA ASN A 149 -18.60 3.83 -3.98
C ASN A 149 -17.86 2.53 -3.65
N VAL A 150 -16.59 2.44 -4.01
CA VAL A 150 -15.67 1.36 -3.63
C VAL A 150 -14.60 1.94 -2.73
N LEU A 151 -14.48 1.41 -1.51
CA LEU A 151 -13.51 1.86 -0.52
C LEU A 151 -12.22 1.07 -0.68
N MET A 152 -11.13 1.73 -1.01
CA MET A 152 -9.81 1.12 -1.07
C MET A 152 -9.27 0.89 0.33
N ILE A 153 -8.86 -0.35 0.63
CA ILE A 153 -8.34 -0.71 1.96
C ILE A 153 -6.83 -0.94 1.95
N ASP A 154 -6.19 -0.49 3.03
CA ASP A 154 -4.79 -0.76 3.33
C ASP A 154 -4.64 -2.14 3.99
N ILE A 155 -4.29 -3.16 3.20
CA ILE A 155 -4.06 -4.51 3.73
C ILE A 155 -2.77 -4.61 4.54
N GLU A 156 -1.80 -3.74 4.29
CA GLU A 156 -0.54 -3.69 5.03
C GLU A 156 -0.80 -3.29 6.46
N LYS A 157 -1.62 -2.24 6.66
CA LYS A 157 -2.11 -1.84 7.97
C LYS A 157 -2.87 -2.97 8.67
N ILE A 158 -3.79 -3.64 7.96
CA ILE A 158 -4.58 -4.74 8.54
C ILE A 158 -3.66 -5.86 9.05
N ILE A 159 -2.64 -6.24 8.28
CA ILE A 159 -1.68 -7.27 8.67
C ILE A 159 -0.84 -6.80 9.85
N ALA A 160 -0.35 -5.56 9.85
CA ALA A 160 0.44 -4.97 10.92
C ALA A 160 -0.35 -4.87 12.25
N ASP A 161 -1.65 -4.58 12.19
CA ASP A 161 -2.51 -4.53 13.38
C ASP A 161 -2.72 -5.90 14.03
N ILE A 162 -2.60 -6.99 13.24
CA ILE A 162 -2.77 -8.36 13.73
C ILE A 162 -1.48 -8.92 14.30
N ASP A 163 -0.39 -8.67 13.64
CA ASP A 163 0.95 -9.05 14.06
C ASP A 163 1.90 -7.86 13.99
N PRO A 164 2.00 -7.07 15.06
CA PRO A 164 2.89 -5.93 15.12
C PRO A 164 4.36 -6.29 14.88
N ASN A 165 4.76 -7.54 15.15
CA ASN A 165 6.12 -8.00 14.89
C ASN A 165 6.37 -8.28 13.41
N SER A 166 5.33 -8.53 12.62
CA SER A 166 5.46 -8.71 11.16
C SER A 166 5.81 -7.41 10.44
N ALA A 167 5.56 -6.29 11.07
CA ALA A 167 5.90 -4.98 10.50
C ALA A 167 7.41 -4.71 10.52
N ILE A 168 8.15 -5.27 11.51
CA ILE A 168 9.61 -5.07 11.61
C ILE A 168 10.24 -6.18 12.47
N ASP A 169 10.91 -7.16 11.88
CA ASP A 169 11.82 -8.03 12.60
C ASP A 169 13.27 -7.56 12.40
N GLY A 170 13.91 -7.27 13.52
CA GLY A 170 15.35 -7.14 13.64
C GLY A 170 15.77 -5.86 14.37
N VAL A 171 16.47 -6.05 15.49
CA VAL A 171 17.39 -5.03 16.02
C VAL A 171 18.52 -4.91 15.00
N ILE A 172 18.31 -4.12 13.96
CA ILE A 172 19.39 -3.75 13.05
C ILE A 172 20.09 -2.56 13.72
N GLU A 173 21.39 -2.66 13.93
CA GLU A 173 22.20 -1.48 14.22
C GLU A 173 22.03 -0.53 13.04
N ILE A 174 21.27 0.55 13.22
CA ILE A 174 21.05 1.56 12.19
C ILE A 174 22.30 2.45 12.17
N PRO A 175 23.13 2.41 11.10
CA PRO A 175 24.28 3.30 11.02
C PRO A 175 23.77 4.74 10.95
N THR A 176 24.23 5.58 11.86
CA THR A 176 23.90 7.01 11.86
C THR A 176 24.71 7.75 10.80
N VAL A 177 24.01 8.55 10.00
CA VAL A 177 24.64 9.45 9.04
C VAL A 177 25.02 10.77 9.71
N THR A 178 26.13 11.36 9.31
CA THR A 178 26.57 12.66 9.79
C THR A 178 26.01 13.78 8.91
N GLY A 179 25.71 14.96 9.49
CA GLY A 179 25.35 16.14 8.72
C GLY A 179 23.84 16.37 8.52
N LYS A 180 22.97 15.55 9.16
CA LYS A 180 21.51 15.67 9.08
C LYS A 180 20.97 15.80 7.63
N PRO A 181 21.24 14.83 6.75
CA PRO A 181 20.72 14.89 5.40
C PRO A 181 19.20 14.87 5.40
N ILE A 182 18.60 15.48 4.39
CA ILE A 182 17.13 15.59 4.26
C ILE A 182 16.64 14.51 3.31
N ALA A 183 15.72 13.68 3.80
CA ALA A 183 15.00 12.68 3.00
C ALA A 183 13.59 13.18 2.70
N VAL A 184 13.20 13.14 1.43
CA VAL A 184 11.80 13.33 1.00
C VAL A 184 11.17 11.96 0.83
N THR A 185 10.03 11.72 1.48
CA THR A 185 9.34 10.43 1.42
C THR A 185 7.93 10.59 0.87
N ALA A 186 7.52 9.67 0.01
CA ALA A 186 6.14 9.56 -0.50
C ALA A 186 5.62 8.14 -0.25
N GLU A 187 4.56 8.01 0.54
CA GLU A 187 3.98 6.74 1.00
C GLU A 187 2.54 6.97 1.44
N ASP A 188 1.58 6.24 0.87
CA ASP A 188 0.15 6.43 1.17
C ASP A 188 -0.28 5.76 2.48
N SER A 189 0.29 4.61 2.82
CA SER A 189 0.04 3.94 4.09
C SER A 189 0.58 4.74 5.28
N ALA A 190 -0.31 5.23 6.15
CA ALA A 190 0.08 5.98 7.34
C ALA A 190 0.99 5.17 8.27
N THR A 191 0.77 3.85 8.35
CA THR A 191 1.58 2.93 9.17
C THR A 191 3.00 2.79 8.62
N ILE A 192 3.13 2.53 7.30
CA ILE A 192 4.44 2.38 6.64
C ILE A 192 5.16 3.73 6.61
N ARG A 193 4.46 4.83 6.33
CA ARG A 193 5.01 6.19 6.35
C ARG A 193 5.60 6.53 7.71
N LYS A 194 4.89 6.22 8.80
CA LYS A 194 5.40 6.40 10.17
C LYS A 194 6.64 5.53 10.40
N MET A 195 6.61 4.27 10.01
CA MET A 195 7.72 3.34 10.16
C MET A 195 8.99 3.84 9.45
N ILE A 196 8.87 4.27 8.18
CA ILE A 196 9.98 4.83 7.40
C ILE A 196 10.52 6.07 8.11
N THR A 197 9.62 6.97 8.54
CA THR A 197 9.97 8.21 9.25
C THR A 197 10.74 7.92 10.54
N ASP A 198 10.26 7.00 11.37
CA ASP A 198 10.90 6.65 12.63
C ASP A 198 12.31 6.06 12.40
N LYS A 199 12.47 5.17 11.41
CA LYS A 199 13.78 4.58 11.09
C LYS A 199 14.77 5.59 10.51
N LEU A 200 14.33 6.46 9.61
CA LEU A 200 15.18 7.49 9.03
C LEU A 200 15.59 8.54 10.09
N ASN A 201 14.69 8.92 11.00
CA ASN A 201 15.02 9.78 12.13
C ASN A 201 16.10 9.16 13.03
N LEU A 202 15.96 7.85 13.35
CA LEU A 202 16.98 7.11 14.11
C LEU A 202 18.33 7.06 13.38
N ALA A 203 18.32 7.03 12.05
CA ALA A 203 19.52 7.09 11.22
C ALA A 203 20.11 8.51 11.11
N GLY A 204 19.44 9.54 11.63
CA GLY A 204 19.92 10.93 11.65
C GLY A 204 19.49 11.78 10.47
N PHE A 205 18.48 11.35 9.68
CA PHE A 205 17.88 12.16 8.63
C PHE A 205 16.87 13.16 9.18
N GLU A 206 16.77 14.32 8.55
CA GLU A 206 15.58 15.17 8.62
C GLU A 206 14.61 14.75 7.52
N ILE A 207 13.28 14.77 7.77
CA ILE A 207 12.32 14.15 6.88
C ILE A 207 11.23 15.14 6.47
N VAL A 208 10.95 15.18 5.16
CA VAL A 208 9.78 15.82 4.57
C VAL A 208 8.92 14.71 3.97
N SER A 209 7.73 14.48 4.54
CA SER A 209 6.91 13.32 4.22
C SER A 209 5.59 13.71 3.57
N PHE A 210 5.19 12.95 2.54
CA PHE A 210 3.97 13.12 1.77
C PHE A 210 3.17 11.82 1.74
N ASN A 211 1.84 11.94 1.63
CA ASN A 211 0.92 10.82 1.57
C ASN A 211 0.54 10.40 0.15
N ASP A 212 1.04 11.10 -0.87
CA ASP A 212 0.83 10.78 -2.28
C ASP A 212 1.96 11.33 -3.16
N GLY A 213 2.10 10.75 -4.36
CA GLY A 213 3.16 11.14 -5.29
C GLY A 213 2.98 12.52 -5.90
N GLU A 214 1.74 13.03 -6.04
CA GLU A 214 1.48 14.36 -6.59
C GLU A 214 1.92 15.45 -5.62
N ALA A 215 1.62 15.31 -4.33
CA ALA A 215 2.06 16.24 -3.30
C ALA A 215 3.59 16.29 -3.21
N ALA A 216 4.24 15.11 -3.27
CA ALA A 216 5.71 15.03 -3.31
C ALA A 216 6.28 15.70 -4.57
N TRP A 217 5.68 15.44 -5.75
CA TRP A 217 6.10 16.07 -6.99
C TRP A 217 5.96 17.59 -6.96
N ASN A 218 4.84 18.11 -6.49
CA ASN A 218 4.61 19.56 -6.40
C ASN A 218 5.70 20.24 -5.52
N TYR A 219 6.00 19.65 -4.36
CA TYR A 219 7.08 20.15 -3.50
C TYR A 219 8.44 20.12 -4.20
N LEU A 220 8.82 19.00 -4.82
CA LEU A 220 10.11 18.84 -5.50
C LEU A 220 10.24 19.76 -6.72
N ASN A 221 9.18 19.90 -7.52
CA ASN A 221 9.12 20.80 -8.67
C ASN A 221 9.26 22.28 -8.26
N ASP A 222 8.69 22.66 -7.11
CA ASP A 222 8.89 24.01 -6.57
C ASP A 222 10.33 24.24 -6.08
N LEU A 223 10.96 23.21 -5.50
CA LEU A 223 12.39 23.26 -5.17
C LEU A 223 13.26 23.44 -6.43
N SER A 224 12.99 22.65 -7.49
CA SER A 224 13.72 22.77 -8.76
C SER A 224 13.63 24.17 -9.36
N LYS A 225 12.46 24.82 -9.28
CA LYS A 225 12.25 26.18 -9.79
C LYS A 225 12.91 27.28 -8.96
N THR A 226 13.06 27.04 -7.65
CA THR A 226 13.55 28.04 -6.70
C THR A 226 15.04 27.93 -6.43
N CYS A 227 15.63 26.74 -6.52
CA CYS A 227 17.06 26.53 -6.34
C CYS A 227 17.83 26.87 -7.61
N LYS A 228 18.93 27.61 -7.47
CA LYS A 228 19.74 28.06 -8.61
C LYS A 228 20.75 27.00 -9.08
N ASN A 229 21.11 26.09 -8.20
CA ASN A 229 22.12 25.06 -8.45
C ASN A 229 21.92 23.85 -7.53
N ILE A 230 22.67 22.78 -7.81
CA ILE A 230 22.59 21.52 -7.06
C ILE A 230 22.98 21.66 -5.58
N ASN A 231 23.88 22.56 -5.23
CA ASN A 231 24.30 22.77 -3.83
C ASN A 231 23.16 23.38 -3.00
N GLU A 232 22.39 24.31 -3.57
CA GLU A 232 21.19 24.84 -2.92
C GLU A 232 20.11 23.77 -2.78
N LEU A 233 19.96 22.88 -3.78
CA LEU A 233 19.02 21.76 -3.72
C LEU A 233 19.45 20.74 -2.67
N HIS A 234 20.73 20.38 -2.58
CA HIS A 234 21.25 19.45 -1.58
C HIS A 234 21.06 19.94 -0.13
N ASN A 235 20.93 21.24 0.09
CA ASN A 235 20.56 21.78 1.40
C ASN A 235 19.07 21.56 1.75
N LYS A 236 18.26 21.04 0.82
CA LYS A 236 16.82 20.86 0.98
C LYS A 236 16.35 19.43 0.70
N VAL A 237 17.09 18.66 -0.08
CA VAL A 237 16.82 17.25 -0.37
C VAL A 237 18.09 16.52 -0.77
N ASN A 238 18.35 15.36 -0.14
CA ASN A 238 19.54 14.54 -0.39
C ASN A 238 19.19 13.15 -0.93
N VAL A 239 17.97 12.67 -0.63
CA VAL A 239 17.44 11.41 -1.12
C VAL A 239 15.93 11.48 -1.19
N ILE A 240 15.36 10.79 -2.17
CA ILE A 240 13.91 10.65 -2.32
C ILE A 240 13.59 9.16 -2.18
N ILE A 241 12.62 8.84 -1.32
CA ILE A 241 12.12 7.48 -1.10
C ILE A 241 10.65 7.47 -1.44
N THR A 242 10.25 6.63 -2.37
CA THR A 242 8.85 6.57 -2.81
C THR A 242 8.32 5.15 -2.82
N ASP A 243 7.08 4.96 -2.35
CA ASP A 243 6.31 3.77 -2.70
C ASP A 243 5.96 3.79 -4.18
N ILE A 244 5.59 2.62 -4.72
CA ILE A 244 5.07 2.49 -6.09
C ILE A 244 3.58 2.84 -6.11
N GLU A 245 2.82 2.30 -5.17
CA GLU A 245 1.36 2.29 -5.19
C GLU A 245 0.78 3.41 -4.34
N MET A 246 0.64 4.58 -4.95
CA MET A 246 0.09 5.75 -4.28
C MET A 246 -1.06 6.37 -5.09
N PRO A 247 -2.06 6.98 -4.41
CA PRO A 247 -3.10 7.75 -5.09
C PRO A 247 -2.53 8.95 -5.85
N LYS A 248 -3.28 9.47 -6.82
CA LYS A 248 -3.01 10.63 -7.69
C LYS A 248 -1.80 10.46 -8.60
N MET A 249 -0.64 10.02 -8.09
CA MET A 249 0.58 9.78 -8.86
C MET A 249 1.33 8.59 -8.27
N ASP A 250 1.57 7.56 -9.08
CA ASP A 250 2.36 6.40 -8.69
C ASP A 250 3.87 6.72 -8.61
N GLY A 251 4.63 5.88 -7.89
CA GLY A 251 6.06 6.12 -7.66
C GLY A 251 6.93 5.99 -8.92
N TYR A 252 6.49 5.26 -9.94
CA TYR A 252 7.23 5.21 -11.21
C TYR A 252 7.08 6.51 -11.98
N THR A 253 5.86 7.06 -12.03
CA THR A 253 5.57 8.36 -12.64
C THR A 253 6.31 9.47 -11.91
N LEU A 254 6.29 9.45 -10.56
CA LEU A 254 7.08 10.38 -9.75
C LEU A 254 8.57 10.28 -10.06
N THR A 255 9.13 9.06 -10.08
CA THR A 255 10.55 8.84 -10.40
C THR A 255 10.91 9.34 -11.79
N LYS A 256 10.07 9.04 -12.79
CA LYS A 256 10.27 9.51 -14.17
C LYS A 256 10.27 11.04 -14.26
N ASN A 257 9.37 11.70 -13.57
CA ASN A 257 9.31 13.17 -13.53
C ASN A 257 10.55 13.75 -12.88
N ILE A 258 11.01 13.19 -11.74
CA ILE A 258 12.23 13.60 -11.06
C ILE A 258 13.46 13.43 -11.97
N LYS A 259 13.60 12.26 -12.59
CA LYS A 259 14.73 11.95 -13.47
C LYS A 259 14.69 12.69 -14.81
N GLY A 260 13.54 13.22 -15.19
CA GLY A 260 13.37 14.10 -16.36
C GLY A 260 13.69 15.57 -16.09
N ASP A 261 13.78 15.99 -14.83
CA ASP A 261 14.13 17.36 -14.46
C ASP A 261 15.66 17.56 -14.42
N SER A 262 16.14 18.69 -14.93
CA SER A 262 17.57 18.94 -15.08
C SER A 262 18.33 19.05 -13.75
N LEU A 263 17.68 19.49 -12.68
CA LEU A 263 18.27 19.67 -11.36
C LEU A 263 17.97 18.47 -10.44
N LEU A 264 16.68 18.03 -10.38
CA LEU A 264 16.25 16.93 -9.52
C LEU A 264 16.81 15.58 -9.97
N SER A 265 17.14 15.38 -11.26
CA SER A 265 17.71 14.12 -11.76
C SER A 265 19.00 13.69 -11.04
N GLN A 266 19.71 14.65 -10.43
CA GLN A 266 20.94 14.40 -9.69
C GLN A 266 20.68 13.89 -8.25
N ILE A 267 19.44 13.99 -7.75
CA ILE A 267 19.06 13.45 -6.44
C ILE A 267 18.77 11.95 -6.57
N PRO A 268 19.36 11.10 -5.71
CA PRO A 268 19.07 9.68 -5.73
C PRO A 268 17.61 9.40 -5.34
N VAL A 269 16.97 8.52 -6.13
CA VAL A 269 15.60 8.05 -5.92
C VAL A 269 15.62 6.56 -5.57
N VAL A 270 15.06 6.22 -4.42
CA VAL A 270 14.88 4.85 -3.93
C VAL A 270 13.41 4.49 -4.00
N ILE A 271 13.08 3.47 -4.75
CA ILE A 271 11.74 2.87 -4.75
C ILE A 271 11.66 1.85 -3.62
N PHE A 272 10.64 1.98 -2.77
CA PHE A 272 10.41 1.13 -1.60
C PHE A 272 9.03 0.49 -1.70
N SER A 273 8.97 -0.79 -2.12
CA SER A 273 7.72 -1.45 -2.49
C SER A 273 7.54 -2.81 -1.83
N SER A 274 6.29 -3.18 -1.55
CA SER A 274 5.90 -4.52 -1.08
C SER A 274 5.96 -5.60 -2.17
N ILE A 275 6.07 -5.22 -3.44
CA ILE A 275 6.06 -6.15 -4.56
C ILE A 275 7.50 -6.47 -5.01
N VAL A 276 7.83 -7.76 -5.01
CA VAL A 276 9.13 -8.27 -5.48
C VAL A 276 8.91 -9.20 -6.66
N SER A 277 8.89 -8.63 -7.85
CA SER A 277 8.99 -9.42 -9.09
C SER A 277 10.14 -8.89 -9.94
N GLN A 278 10.67 -9.74 -10.85
CA GLN A 278 11.69 -9.28 -11.78
C GLN A 278 11.19 -8.14 -12.68
N ASP A 279 9.92 -8.16 -13.05
CA ASP A 279 9.28 -7.13 -13.87
C ASP A 279 9.22 -5.77 -13.14
N VAL A 280 8.90 -5.78 -11.84
CA VAL A 280 8.93 -4.59 -10.97
C VAL A 280 10.34 -4.01 -10.88
N LEU A 281 11.36 -4.86 -10.73
CA LEU A 281 12.77 -4.44 -10.70
C LEU A 281 13.22 -3.84 -12.04
N HIS A 282 12.83 -4.46 -13.16
CA HIS A 282 13.12 -3.94 -14.50
C HIS A 282 12.46 -2.59 -14.75
N LYS A 283 11.20 -2.45 -14.32
CA LYS A 283 10.44 -1.22 -14.49
C LYS A 283 11.04 -0.05 -13.72
N GLY A 284 11.41 -0.24 -12.46
CA GLY A 284 12.05 0.82 -11.68
C GLY A 284 13.40 1.26 -12.27
N LYS A 285 14.19 0.32 -12.80
CA LYS A 285 15.41 0.67 -13.54
C LYS A 285 15.10 1.46 -14.80
N SER A 286 14.05 1.13 -15.54
CA SER A 286 13.67 1.80 -16.79
C SER A 286 13.22 3.25 -16.58
N VAL A 287 12.64 3.58 -15.43
CA VAL A 287 12.28 4.96 -15.07
C VAL A 287 13.42 5.74 -14.41
N GLY A 288 14.58 5.10 -14.19
CA GLY A 288 15.79 5.74 -13.70
C GLY A 288 15.96 5.73 -12.18
N ALA A 289 15.26 4.86 -11.45
CA ALA A 289 15.48 4.69 -10.01
C ALA A 289 16.92 4.22 -9.72
N ASP A 290 17.57 4.84 -8.73
CA ASP A 290 18.95 4.52 -8.34
C ASP A 290 19.01 3.25 -7.50
N ALA A 291 17.97 2.97 -6.71
CA ALA A 291 17.82 1.75 -5.94
C ALA A 291 16.35 1.33 -5.82
N GLN A 292 16.15 0.03 -5.58
CA GLN A 292 14.84 -0.52 -5.24
C GLN A 292 14.99 -1.43 -4.04
N LEU A 293 14.16 -1.21 -3.04
CA LEU A 293 14.13 -1.96 -1.80
C LEU A 293 12.75 -2.57 -1.60
N THR A 294 12.73 -3.74 -0.99
CA THR A 294 11.49 -4.42 -0.61
C THR A 294 11.07 -3.98 0.78
N LYS A 295 9.79 -3.73 1.00
CA LYS A 295 9.20 -3.51 2.33
C LYS A 295 9.14 -4.84 3.10
N PRO A 296 9.47 -4.88 4.40
CA PRO A 296 10.49 -4.10 5.08
C PRO A 296 11.88 -4.73 4.89
N GLN A 297 12.90 -3.93 4.99
CA GLN A 297 14.29 -4.37 5.15
C GLN A 297 14.93 -3.66 6.33
#